data_2ee5f9aaedb3e8e503301743dbc9956f
#
_entry.id   2ee5f9aaedb3e8e503301743dbc9956f
#
_cell.length_a   1.000
_cell.length_b   1.000
_cell.length_c   1.000
_cell.angle_alpha   90.00
_cell.angle_beta   90.00
_cell.angle_gamma   90.00
#
_symmetry.space_group_name_H-M   'P 1'
#
loop_
_entity.id
_entity.type
_entity.pdbx_description
1 polymer ?
#
loop_
_entity_poly.entity_id
_entity_poly.type
_entity_poly.pdbx_seq_one_letter_code
_entity_poly.pdbx_strand_id
1 'polypeptide(L)'
;MLIHWLIPGNYKSVEDLSKSNLASIRMRAGLVGKHAHDIQVEFSAGDHINTKAEIVVVGKIGGDCQNGRGNLWITQLSEAKKQSKKIILDYTDHHLESINSPMGVFYKNILPLVDKSVVSSARISQLLMQFLDKEITVIEDPIEIQITPPQNLISTDEVTLLWFGHATNIPYLLSYLHNDSLCDVNFRLIVLSNKPGLEMLSSHQNRFRSTIRLDIAEWSLQNMINASLVSHGCLIPSDLNDLRKAGASSNRLITAFALGLPVSADVLESYSPFSDYFHDIRKTPLSVFIEQHVLYVKKVEIAQKTVVPMFSQKFLAQKWRSFFLTAIPN
;
A
#
# COMPACT_ATOMS: atom_id res chain seq x y z
N MET A 1 -20.60 -12.55 15.26
CA MET A 1 -19.26 -12.11 15.69
C MET A 1 -19.09 -10.64 15.32
N LEU A 2 -18.91 -9.76 16.31
CA LEU A 2 -18.66 -8.34 16.09
C LEU A 2 -17.16 -8.05 16.13
N ILE A 3 -16.64 -7.48 15.02
CA ILE A 3 -15.25 -7.03 14.88
C ILE A 3 -15.22 -5.51 14.97
N HIS A 4 -14.34 -4.98 15.82
CA HIS A 4 -14.06 -3.56 15.88
C HIS A 4 -12.66 -3.26 15.35
N TRP A 5 -12.57 -2.34 14.38
CA TRP A 5 -11.30 -1.86 13.85
C TRP A 5 -10.92 -0.56 14.53
N LEU A 6 -9.90 -0.63 15.40
CA LEU A 6 -9.38 0.53 16.13
C LEU A 6 -8.47 1.33 15.19
N ILE A 7 -8.96 2.46 14.73
CA ILE A 7 -8.31 3.37 13.79
C ILE A 7 -8.56 4.84 14.16
N PRO A 8 -7.67 5.76 13.78
CA PRO A 8 -7.86 7.19 14.04
C PRO A 8 -9.13 7.73 13.40
N GLY A 9 -9.93 8.46 14.16
CA GLY A 9 -11.14 9.15 13.69
C GLY A 9 -12.44 8.41 14.01
N ASN A 10 -13.54 9.11 13.76
CA ASN A 10 -14.88 8.60 13.97
C ASN A 10 -15.57 8.39 12.62
N TYR A 11 -15.86 7.16 12.28
CA TYR A 11 -16.51 6.77 11.04
C TYR A 11 -17.97 6.38 11.32
N LYS A 12 -18.89 7.05 10.65
CA LYS A 12 -20.34 6.80 10.81
C LYS A 12 -20.83 5.68 9.91
N SER A 13 -20.08 5.41 8.83
CA SER A 13 -20.43 4.40 7.83
C SER A 13 -19.19 3.75 7.22
N VAL A 14 -19.39 2.61 6.58
CA VAL A 14 -18.37 1.94 5.76
C VAL A 14 -17.98 2.81 4.55
N GLU A 15 -18.91 3.61 4.05
CA GLU A 15 -18.65 4.53 2.96
C GLU A 15 -17.63 5.62 3.36
N ASP A 16 -17.69 6.11 4.60
CA ASP A 16 -16.70 7.07 5.13
C ASP A 16 -15.28 6.44 5.14
N LEU A 17 -15.18 5.17 5.51
CA LEU A 17 -13.91 4.43 5.46
C LEU A 17 -13.35 4.34 4.03
N SER A 18 -14.22 4.05 3.07
CA SER A 18 -13.87 3.93 1.65
C SER A 18 -13.41 5.25 1.03
N LYS A 19 -13.83 6.38 1.60
CA LYS A 19 -13.43 7.74 1.18
C LYS A 19 -12.21 8.29 1.92
N SER A 20 -11.66 7.55 2.90
CA SER A 20 -10.51 8.02 3.68
C SER A 20 -9.30 8.29 2.78
N ASN A 21 -8.58 9.38 3.04
CA ASN A 21 -7.31 9.67 2.35
C ASN A 21 -6.18 8.71 2.76
N LEU A 22 -6.35 7.94 3.83
CA LEU A 22 -5.37 6.97 4.30
C LEU A 22 -5.62 5.60 3.66
N ALA A 23 -4.69 5.15 2.83
CA ALA A 23 -4.74 3.86 2.15
C ALA A 23 -4.95 2.68 3.12
N SER A 24 -4.24 2.68 4.26
CA SER A 24 -4.40 1.65 5.30
C SER A 24 -5.83 1.56 5.86
N ILE A 25 -6.57 2.65 5.91
CA ILE A 25 -7.97 2.65 6.33
C ILE A 25 -8.85 2.10 5.21
N ARG A 26 -8.72 2.62 3.97
CA ARG A 26 -9.54 2.16 2.84
C ARG A 26 -9.35 0.68 2.52
N MET A 27 -8.07 0.27 2.40
CA MET A 27 -7.70 -1.06 1.92
C MET A 27 -7.81 -2.15 2.98
N ARG A 28 -7.84 -1.78 4.26
CA ARG A 28 -7.88 -2.73 5.38
C ARG A 28 -9.26 -2.69 6.05
N ALA A 29 -9.52 -1.72 6.92
CA ALA A 29 -10.80 -1.57 7.60
C ALA A 29 -11.97 -1.39 6.61
N GLY A 30 -11.80 -0.55 5.59
CA GLY A 30 -12.80 -0.30 4.55
C GLY A 30 -13.13 -1.54 3.74
N LEU A 31 -12.12 -2.37 3.39
CA LEU A 31 -12.34 -3.65 2.72
C LEU A 31 -13.22 -4.58 3.54
N VAL A 32 -12.85 -4.81 4.81
CA VAL A 32 -13.59 -5.71 5.70
C VAL A 32 -15.00 -5.18 5.97
N GLY A 33 -15.14 -3.88 6.23
CA GLY A 33 -16.45 -3.27 6.43
C GLY A 33 -17.36 -3.40 5.21
N LYS A 34 -16.84 -3.15 4.01
CA LYS A 34 -17.59 -3.28 2.74
C LYS A 34 -18.10 -4.71 2.50
N HIS A 35 -17.32 -5.71 2.88
CA HIS A 35 -17.63 -7.12 2.68
C HIS A 35 -18.13 -7.82 3.95
N ALA A 36 -18.46 -7.07 5.02
CA ALA A 36 -18.83 -7.65 6.31
C ALA A 36 -19.99 -8.66 6.20
N HIS A 37 -21.02 -8.33 5.39
CA HIS A 37 -22.13 -9.25 5.13
C HIS A 37 -21.67 -10.52 4.41
N ASP A 38 -20.83 -10.38 3.36
CA ASP A 38 -20.36 -11.52 2.55
C ASP A 38 -19.50 -12.48 3.38
N ILE A 39 -18.73 -11.94 4.34
CA ILE A 39 -17.87 -12.72 5.23
C ILE A 39 -18.53 -13.07 6.57
N GLN A 40 -19.82 -12.75 6.72
CA GLN A 40 -20.65 -13.10 7.87
C GLN A 40 -20.13 -12.57 9.22
N VAL A 41 -19.72 -11.31 9.26
CA VAL A 41 -19.32 -10.59 10.47
C VAL A 41 -20.15 -9.31 10.65
N GLU A 42 -20.32 -8.89 11.89
CA GLU A 42 -20.71 -7.53 12.22
C GLU A 42 -19.44 -6.69 12.31
N PHE A 43 -19.51 -5.44 11.86
CA PHE A 43 -18.35 -4.57 11.76
C PHE A 43 -18.59 -3.20 12.39
N SER A 44 -17.59 -2.70 13.09
CA SER A 44 -17.51 -1.31 13.56
C SER A 44 -16.07 -0.81 13.48
N ALA A 45 -15.87 0.50 13.40
CA ALA A 45 -14.55 1.11 13.35
C ALA A 45 -14.54 2.48 14.01
N GLY A 46 -13.41 2.88 14.54
CA GLY A 46 -13.21 4.21 15.15
C GLY A 46 -12.10 4.24 16.18
N ASP A 47 -11.99 5.38 16.86
CA ASP A 47 -10.94 5.68 17.83
C ASP A 47 -11.24 5.13 19.24
N HIS A 48 -12.46 4.63 19.45
CA HIS A 48 -12.92 4.04 20.71
C HIS A 48 -13.45 2.63 20.48
N ILE A 49 -12.93 1.67 21.25
CA ILE A 49 -13.32 0.25 21.16
C ILE A 49 -14.80 0.08 21.49
N ASN A 50 -15.53 -0.55 20.56
CA ASN A 50 -16.90 -0.96 20.81
C ASN A 50 -16.95 -2.02 21.92
N THR A 51 -17.68 -1.73 23.00
CA THR A 51 -17.76 -2.61 24.17
C THR A 51 -18.33 -3.99 23.84
N LYS A 52 -19.18 -4.11 22.80
CA LYS A 52 -19.75 -5.37 22.34
C LYS A 52 -18.84 -6.18 21.41
N ALA A 53 -17.70 -5.61 20.97
CA ALA A 53 -16.80 -6.31 20.07
C ALA A 53 -16.20 -7.55 20.76
N GLU A 54 -16.14 -8.65 20.04
CA GLU A 54 -15.45 -9.88 20.42
C GLU A 54 -13.98 -9.85 19.98
N ILE A 55 -13.74 -9.22 18.82
CA ILE A 55 -12.41 -9.04 18.23
C ILE A 55 -12.13 -7.54 18.08
N VAL A 56 -10.94 -7.12 18.48
CA VAL A 56 -10.42 -5.77 18.25
C VAL A 56 -9.22 -5.88 17.31
N VAL A 57 -9.33 -5.29 16.12
CA VAL A 57 -8.21 -5.18 15.18
C VAL A 57 -7.55 -3.82 15.36
N VAL A 58 -6.29 -3.82 15.76
CA VAL A 58 -5.51 -2.59 15.92
C VAL A 58 -4.91 -2.22 14.57
N GLY A 59 -5.49 -1.21 13.93
CA GLY A 59 -4.98 -0.67 12.68
C GLY A 59 -3.84 0.34 12.90
N LYS A 60 -3.41 0.99 11.81
CA LYS A 60 -2.33 1.97 11.85
C LYS A 60 -2.72 3.21 12.66
N ILE A 61 -1.98 3.48 13.75
CA ILE A 61 -2.28 4.61 14.65
C ILE A 61 -1.97 5.98 14.02
N GLY A 62 -1.02 6.05 13.08
CA GLY A 62 -0.65 7.29 12.40
C GLY A 62 0.22 8.24 13.23
N GLY A 63 0.48 9.43 12.67
CA GLY A 63 1.33 10.45 13.29
C GLY A 63 0.80 11.05 14.59
N ASP A 64 -0.53 10.98 14.79
CA ASP A 64 -1.20 11.50 16.01
C ASP A 64 -0.93 10.68 17.27
N CYS A 65 -0.12 9.64 17.18
CA CYS A 65 0.36 8.87 18.31
C CYS A 65 0.95 9.78 19.42
N GLN A 66 1.56 10.91 19.03
CA GLN A 66 2.14 11.90 19.95
C GLN A 66 1.09 12.69 20.75
N ASN A 67 -0.14 12.80 20.26
CA ASN A 67 -1.20 13.63 20.86
C ASN A 67 -2.03 12.87 21.91
N GLY A 68 -1.43 11.92 22.62
CA GLY A 68 -2.10 11.14 23.66
C GLY A 68 -2.91 9.93 23.15
N ARG A 69 -3.13 9.80 21.83
CA ARG A 69 -3.86 8.66 21.27
C ARG A 69 -3.18 7.33 21.58
N GLY A 70 -1.86 7.26 21.55
CA GLY A 70 -1.12 6.04 21.91
C GLY A 70 -1.46 5.55 23.31
N ASN A 71 -1.46 6.42 24.31
CA ASN A 71 -1.80 6.09 25.70
C ASN A 71 -3.28 5.70 25.84
N LEU A 72 -4.18 6.43 25.17
CA LEU A 72 -5.60 6.10 25.14
C LEU A 72 -5.83 4.68 24.60
N TRP A 73 -5.23 4.34 23.47
CA TRP A 73 -5.38 3.01 22.88
C TRP A 73 -4.76 1.92 23.71
N ILE A 74 -3.60 2.12 24.31
CA ILE A 74 -2.99 1.16 25.25
C ILE A 74 -3.94 0.87 26.42
N THR A 75 -4.55 1.92 27.01
CA THR A 75 -5.53 1.76 28.10
C THR A 75 -6.74 0.98 27.64
N GLN A 76 -7.35 1.33 26.51
CA GLN A 76 -8.52 0.62 25.95
C GLN A 76 -8.21 -0.84 25.62
N LEU A 77 -7.03 -1.13 25.03
CA LEU A 77 -6.61 -2.49 24.68
C LEU A 77 -6.35 -3.32 25.93
N SER A 78 -5.76 -2.74 26.97
CA SER A 78 -5.56 -3.40 28.26
C SER A 78 -6.89 -3.77 28.90
N GLU A 79 -7.88 -2.89 28.83
CA GLU A 79 -9.23 -3.18 29.34
C GLU A 79 -9.95 -4.23 28.48
N ALA A 80 -9.85 -4.14 27.16
CA ALA A 80 -10.39 -5.15 26.25
C ALA A 80 -9.79 -6.55 26.53
N LYS A 81 -8.49 -6.61 26.84
CA LYS A 81 -7.82 -7.87 27.21
C LYS A 81 -8.36 -8.47 28.51
N LYS A 82 -8.61 -7.63 29.55
CA LYS A 82 -9.25 -8.08 30.80
C LYS A 82 -10.66 -8.63 30.56
N GLN A 83 -11.37 -8.09 29.57
CA GLN A 83 -12.69 -8.58 29.14
C GLN A 83 -12.61 -9.81 28.21
N SER A 84 -11.44 -10.44 28.09
CA SER A 84 -11.20 -11.62 27.25
C SER A 84 -11.45 -11.39 25.74
N LYS A 85 -11.46 -10.13 25.27
CA LYS A 85 -11.54 -9.85 23.85
C LYS A 85 -10.26 -10.28 23.13
N LYS A 86 -10.39 -10.72 21.88
CA LYS A 86 -9.24 -11.06 21.05
C LYS A 86 -8.66 -9.79 20.43
N ILE A 87 -7.35 -9.61 20.57
CA ILE A 87 -6.63 -8.45 20.04
C ILE A 87 -5.77 -8.91 18.86
N ILE A 88 -6.05 -8.37 17.68
CA ILE A 88 -5.34 -8.62 16.45
C ILE A 88 -4.57 -7.37 16.07
N LEU A 89 -3.29 -7.49 15.75
CA LEU A 89 -2.49 -6.39 15.22
C LEU A 89 -2.48 -6.43 13.70
N ASP A 90 -3.03 -5.41 13.03
CA ASP A 90 -2.88 -5.18 11.59
C ASP A 90 -1.66 -4.28 11.35
N TYR A 91 -0.50 -4.90 11.10
CA TYR A 91 0.80 -4.25 11.04
C TYR A 91 1.29 -4.12 9.60
N THR A 92 1.10 -2.94 9.00
CA THR A 92 1.35 -2.69 7.58
C THR A 92 2.66 -1.96 7.28
N ASP A 93 3.27 -1.30 8.26
CA ASP A 93 4.54 -0.60 8.15
C ASP A 93 5.45 -0.94 9.34
N HIS A 94 6.76 -1.08 9.08
CA HIS A 94 7.71 -1.44 10.12
C HIS A 94 8.19 -0.24 10.94
N HIS A 95 7.83 -0.22 12.22
CA HIS A 95 8.18 0.85 13.18
C HIS A 95 8.93 0.35 14.42
N LEU A 96 8.99 -0.96 14.67
CA LEU A 96 9.51 -1.53 15.91
C LEU A 96 11.01 -1.33 16.10
N GLU A 97 11.79 -1.18 15.04
CA GLU A 97 13.21 -0.82 15.11
C GLU A 97 13.44 0.66 15.43
N SER A 98 12.45 1.51 15.17
CA SER A 98 12.52 2.94 15.48
C SER A 98 12.23 3.20 16.96
N ILE A 99 13.18 2.84 17.84
CA ILE A 99 13.02 2.78 19.30
C ILE A 99 12.52 4.10 19.90
N ASN A 100 12.93 5.22 19.34
CA ASN A 100 12.60 6.56 19.83
C ASN A 100 11.40 7.19 19.10
N SER A 101 10.83 6.52 18.12
CA SER A 101 9.63 7.04 17.44
C SER A 101 8.39 6.76 18.29
N PRO A 102 7.44 7.69 18.37
CA PRO A 102 6.19 7.47 19.11
C PRO A 102 5.42 6.24 18.65
N MET A 103 5.43 5.94 17.34
CA MET A 103 4.82 4.73 16.80
C MET A 103 5.57 3.46 17.23
N GLY A 104 6.91 3.49 17.23
CA GLY A 104 7.71 2.35 17.71
C GLY A 104 7.45 2.05 19.17
N VAL A 105 7.39 3.08 20.03
CA VAL A 105 7.04 2.97 21.45
C VAL A 105 5.62 2.40 21.61
N PHE A 106 4.64 2.94 20.87
CA PHE A 106 3.26 2.43 20.91
C PHE A 106 3.19 0.95 20.56
N TYR A 107 3.75 0.54 19.41
CA TYR A 107 3.69 -0.86 18.99
C TYR A 107 4.39 -1.79 19.99
N LYS A 108 5.55 -1.41 20.55
CA LYS A 108 6.21 -2.21 21.60
C LYS A 108 5.32 -2.42 22.82
N ASN A 109 4.62 -1.38 23.25
CA ASN A 109 3.76 -1.44 24.43
C ASN A 109 2.51 -2.32 24.22
N ILE A 110 2.01 -2.45 23.01
CA ILE A 110 0.83 -3.28 22.74
C ILE A 110 1.17 -4.73 22.39
N LEU A 111 2.41 -5.06 21.96
CA LEU A 111 2.78 -6.45 21.61
C LEU A 111 2.40 -7.48 22.65
N PRO A 112 2.57 -7.25 23.97
CA PRO A 112 2.16 -8.23 25.00
C PRO A 112 0.65 -8.50 25.05
N LEU A 113 -0.16 -7.58 24.52
CA LEU A 113 -1.63 -7.69 24.49
C LEU A 113 -2.14 -8.43 23.25
N VAL A 114 -1.33 -8.52 22.19
CA VAL A 114 -1.70 -9.10 20.90
C VAL A 114 -1.84 -10.61 20.98
N ASP A 115 -2.91 -11.14 20.41
CA ASP A 115 -3.15 -12.59 20.29
C ASP A 115 -2.65 -13.15 18.95
N LYS A 116 -2.89 -12.43 17.84
CA LYS A 116 -2.48 -12.77 16.47
C LYS A 116 -2.16 -11.49 15.70
N SER A 117 -1.44 -11.62 14.58
CA SER A 117 -1.13 -10.49 13.74
C SER A 117 -1.44 -10.75 12.27
N VAL A 118 -1.82 -9.69 11.57
CA VAL A 118 -1.91 -9.65 10.11
C VAL A 118 -0.91 -8.62 9.59
N VAL A 119 -0.25 -8.94 8.50
CA VAL A 119 0.73 -8.08 7.84
C VAL A 119 0.45 -7.99 6.35
N SER A 120 0.94 -6.94 5.68
CA SER A 120 0.70 -6.69 4.26
C SER A 120 1.69 -7.36 3.30
N SER A 121 2.79 -7.94 3.82
CA SER A 121 3.80 -8.62 3.01
C SER A 121 4.59 -9.67 3.81
N ALA A 122 5.21 -10.61 3.10
CA ALA A 122 6.09 -11.61 3.72
C ALA A 122 7.28 -10.95 4.44
N ARG A 123 7.81 -9.85 3.90
CA ARG A 123 8.92 -9.12 4.54
C ARG A 123 8.52 -8.49 5.86
N ILE A 124 7.35 -7.86 5.95
CA ILE A 124 6.84 -7.35 7.23
C ILE A 124 6.64 -8.50 8.22
N SER A 125 6.19 -9.68 7.76
CA SER A 125 6.09 -10.87 8.61
C SER A 125 7.44 -11.25 9.23
N GLN A 126 8.50 -11.37 8.41
CA GLN A 126 9.85 -11.67 8.87
C GLN A 126 10.37 -10.66 9.89
N LEU A 127 10.13 -9.36 9.64
CA LEU A 127 10.54 -8.29 10.55
C LEU A 127 9.76 -8.35 11.88
N LEU A 128 8.46 -8.62 11.83
CA LEU A 128 7.62 -8.70 13.04
C LEU A 128 7.95 -9.94 13.88
N MET A 129 8.31 -11.07 13.27
CA MET A 129 8.72 -12.31 13.97
C MET A 129 9.91 -12.10 14.93
N GLN A 130 10.72 -11.07 14.73
CA GLN A 130 11.83 -10.74 15.64
C GLN A 130 11.35 -10.16 16.98
N PHE A 131 10.11 -9.70 17.04
CA PHE A 131 9.54 -9.00 18.20
C PHE A 131 8.30 -9.71 18.80
N LEU A 132 7.69 -10.61 18.05
CA LEU A 132 6.43 -11.23 18.42
C LEU A 132 6.45 -12.73 18.13
N ASP A 133 6.41 -13.54 19.19
CA ASP A 133 6.26 -15.01 19.12
C ASP A 133 4.75 -15.39 19.14
N LYS A 134 4.04 -15.00 18.08
CA LYS A 134 2.62 -15.30 17.87
C LYS A 134 2.39 -15.56 16.38
N GLU A 135 1.23 -16.15 16.07
CA GLU A 135 0.83 -16.38 14.68
C GLU A 135 0.76 -15.07 13.89
N ILE A 136 1.44 -15.03 12.76
CA ILE A 136 1.44 -13.91 11.82
C ILE A 136 0.94 -14.41 10.46
N THR A 137 -0.14 -13.80 9.98
CA THR A 137 -0.75 -14.15 8.70
C THR A 137 -0.51 -13.01 7.70
N VAL A 138 -0.13 -13.36 6.47
CA VAL A 138 0.00 -12.38 5.39
C VAL A 138 -1.35 -12.23 4.68
N ILE A 139 -1.92 -11.04 4.73
CA ILE A 139 -3.06 -10.61 3.92
C ILE A 139 -2.66 -9.32 3.23
N GLU A 140 -2.54 -9.36 1.92
CA GLU A 140 -2.08 -8.26 1.08
C GLU A 140 -3.13 -7.13 0.99
N ASP A 141 -2.74 -6.00 0.42
CA ASP A 141 -3.65 -4.89 0.14
C ASP A 141 -4.42 -5.13 -1.17
N PRO A 142 -5.73 -4.84 -1.21
CA PRO A 142 -6.55 -5.03 -2.41
C PRO A 142 -6.28 -3.96 -3.47
N ILE A 143 -6.63 -4.28 -4.72
CA ILE A 143 -6.84 -3.27 -5.74
C ILE A 143 -8.16 -2.53 -5.47
N GLU A 144 -8.15 -1.20 -5.70
CA GLU A 144 -9.32 -0.34 -5.49
C GLU A 144 -10.03 0.05 -6.81
N ILE A 145 -9.52 -0.43 -7.93
CA ILE A 145 -9.98 -0.08 -9.29
C ILE A 145 -10.48 -1.31 -10.04
N GLN A 146 -11.24 -1.06 -11.09
CA GLN A 146 -11.55 -2.09 -12.09
C GLN A 146 -10.34 -2.34 -12.99
N ILE A 147 -10.19 -3.57 -13.45
CA ILE A 147 -9.12 -3.94 -14.36
C ILE A 147 -9.38 -3.29 -15.72
N THR A 148 -8.40 -2.51 -16.18
CA THR A 148 -8.40 -1.87 -17.50
C THR A 148 -7.50 -2.69 -18.43
N PRO A 149 -7.97 -3.14 -19.59
CA PRO A 149 -7.12 -3.85 -20.55
C PRO A 149 -5.89 -3.03 -20.94
N PRO A 150 -4.71 -3.65 -21.10
CA PRO A 150 -3.53 -2.94 -21.56
C PRO A 150 -3.77 -2.32 -22.95
N GLN A 151 -3.28 -1.11 -23.11
CA GLN A 151 -3.36 -0.39 -24.38
C GLN A 151 -2.01 -0.46 -25.11
N ASN A 152 -2.04 -0.89 -26.37
CA ASN A 152 -0.91 -0.68 -27.27
C ASN A 152 -0.96 0.77 -27.77
N LEU A 153 -0.39 1.68 -27.02
CA LEU A 153 -0.23 3.05 -27.48
C LEU A 153 0.87 3.06 -28.54
N ILE A 154 0.48 2.87 -29.80
CA ILE A 154 1.38 2.88 -30.95
C ILE A 154 1.57 4.32 -31.41
N SER A 155 2.85 4.74 -31.51
CA SER A 155 3.29 5.95 -32.22
C SER A 155 2.76 7.27 -31.65
N THR A 156 3.35 7.69 -30.54
CA THR A 156 3.40 9.11 -30.21
C THR A 156 4.85 9.56 -30.25
N ASP A 157 5.12 10.80 -30.68
CA ASP A 157 6.46 11.39 -30.68
C ASP A 157 7.05 11.54 -29.26
N GLU A 158 6.23 11.39 -28.24
CA GLU A 158 6.62 11.53 -26.82
C GLU A 158 6.07 10.38 -25.97
N VAL A 159 6.96 9.66 -25.30
CA VAL A 159 6.59 8.62 -24.32
C VAL A 159 6.05 9.29 -23.05
N THR A 160 4.89 8.86 -22.59
CA THR A 160 4.29 9.33 -21.33
C THR A 160 4.32 8.21 -20.28
N LEU A 161 4.88 8.48 -19.10
CA LEU A 161 4.91 7.58 -17.98
C LEU A 161 4.09 8.13 -16.82
N LEU A 162 3.47 7.25 -16.06
CA LEU A 162 2.76 7.57 -14.82
C LEU A 162 3.61 7.20 -13.61
N TRP A 163 3.67 8.09 -12.65
CA TRP A 163 4.10 7.79 -11.29
C TRP A 163 3.00 8.21 -10.31
N PHE A 164 2.69 7.37 -9.32
CA PHE A 164 1.77 7.73 -8.25
C PHE A 164 2.27 7.22 -6.89
N GLY A 165 2.09 8.03 -5.86
CA GLY A 165 2.54 7.66 -4.52
C GLY A 165 2.49 8.81 -3.51
N HIS A 166 2.72 8.46 -2.26
CA HIS A 166 2.80 9.41 -1.16
C HIS A 166 4.11 10.22 -1.19
N ALA A 167 4.13 11.42 -0.59
CA ALA A 167 5.30 12.30 -0.47
C ALA A 167 6.58 11.58 -0.02
N THR A 168 6.46 10.60 0.87
CA THR A 168 7.60 9.79 1.36
C THR A 168 8.32 8.99 0.29
N ASN A 169 7.74 8.84 -0.90
CA ASN A 169 8.34 8.14 -2.04
C ASN A 169 8.96 9.10 -3.07
N ILE A 170 8.72 10.41 -2.96
CA ILE A 170 9.27 11.42 -3.88
C ILE A 170 10.81 11.42 -3.90
N PRO A 171 11.53 11.29 -2.77
CA PRO A 171 12.99 11.24 -2.80
C PRO A 171 13.56 10.14 -3.71
N TYR A 172 12.90 8.98 -3.78
CA TYR A 172 13.34 7.88 -4.66
C TYR A 172 13.09 8.19 -6.13
N LEU A 173 11.95 8.84 -6.44
CA LEU A 173 11.67 9.34 -7.77
C LEU A 173 12.73 10.36 -8.20
N LEU A 174 13.03 11.37 -7.36
CA LEU A 174 14.03 12.39 -7.62
C LEU A 174 15.42 11.77 -7.84
N SER A 175 15.82 10.83 -7.01
CA SER A 175 17.11 10.11 -7.15
C SER A 175 17.19 9.38 -8.49
N TYR A 176 16.11 8.73 -8.93
CA TYR A 176 16.07 8.06 -10.23
C TYR A 176 16.15 9.03 -11.39
N LEU A 177 15.38 10.12 -11.37
CA LEU A 177 15.34 11.12 -12.44
C LEU A 177 16.68 11.89 -12.63
N HIS A 178 17.51 11.92 -11.59
CA HIS A 178 18.87 12.49 -11.65
C HIS A 178 19.95 11.50 -12.08
N ASN A 179 19.59 10.21 -12.26
CA ASN A 179 20.54 9.20 -12.69
C ASN A 179 20.54 9.06 -14.22
N ASP A 180 21.53 9.67 -14.85
CA ASP A 180 21.67 9.74 -16.30
C ASP A 180 21.84 8.39 -16.99
N SER A 181 22.41 7.41 -16.29
CA SER A 181 22.62 6.07 -16.85
C SER A 181 21.39 5.18 -16.82
N LEU A 182 20.42 5.48 -15.96
CA LEU A 182 19.17 4.75 -15.86
C LEU A 182 18.01 5.47 -16.57
N CYS A 183 18.00 6.79 -16.51
CA CYS A 183 16.98 7.65 -17.10
C CYS A 183 17.56 8.32 -18.36
N ASP A 184 17.74 7.54 -19.42
CA ASP A 184 18.53 7.86 -20.61
C ASP A 184 17.71 8.36 -21.81
N VAL A 185 16.41 8.58 -21.63
CA VAL A 185 15.47 8.98 -22.70
C VAL A 185 14.70 10.24 -22.35
N ASN A 186 14.11 10.83 -23.38
CA ASN A 186 13.17 11.94 -23.24
C ASN A 186 11.76 11.40 -23.01
N PHE A 187 11.04 11.91 -22.02
CA PHE A 187 9.67 11.50 -21.77
C PHE A 187 8.88 12.54 -20.96
N ARG A 188 7.58 12.43 -21.06
CA ARG A 188 6.63 13.11 -20.18
C ARG A 188 6.35 12.24 -18.95
N LEU A 189 6.40 12.80 -17.75
CA LEU A 189 6.07 12.11 -16.52
C LEU A 189 4.87 12.77 -15.85
N ILE A 190 3.77 12.04 -15.75
CA ILE A 190 2.62 12.43 -14.94
C ILE A 190 2.86 11.95 -13.52
N VAL A 191 2.91 12.88 -12.55
CA VAL A 191 3.13 12.56 -11.14
C VAL A 191 1.90 12.89 -10.32
N LEU A 192 1.35 11.87 -9.65
CA LEU A 192 0.21 12.01 -8.75
C LEU A 192 0.65 11.77 -7.32
N SER A 193 0.54 12.80 -6.47
CA SER A 193 0.93 12.73 -5.07
C SER A 193 -0.01 13.53 -4.17
N ASN A 194 0.17 13.40 -2.86
CA ASN A 194 -0.46 14.30 -1.91
C ASN A 194 0.24 15.68 -1.91
N LYS A 195 -0.42 16.68 -1.37
CA LYS A 195 0.05 18.08 -1.39
C LYS A 195 1.52 18.26 -0.96
N PRO A 196 2.01 17.68 0.16
CA PRO A 196 3.44 17.78 0.50
C PRO A 196 4.38 17.21 -0.56
N GLY A 197 3.97 16.14 -1.26
CA GLY A 197 4.76 15.56 -2.36
C GLY A 197 4.82 16.48 -3.58
N LEU A 198 3.73 17.17 -3.91
CA LEU A 198 3.70 18.14 -5.01
C LEU A 198 4.56 19.36 -4.70
N GLU A 199 4.53 19.88 -3.47
CA GLU A 199 5.38 20.97 -3.01
C GLU A 199 6.87 20.60 -3.11
N MET A 200 7.24 19.38 -2.70
CA MET A 200 8.60 18.86 -2.84
C MET A 200 9.05 18.78 -4.29
N LEU A 201 8.20 18.28 -5.19
CA LEU A 201 8.52 18.22 -6.64
C LEU A 201 8.68 19.61 -7.24
N SER A 202 7.78 20.53 -6.92
CA SER A 202 7.84 21.92 -7.42
C SER A 202 9.15 22.61 -7.02
N SER A 203 9.65 22.37 -5.81
CA SER A 203 10.92 22.93 -5.34
C SER A 203 12.16 22.38 -6.08
N HIS A 204 12.02 21.25 -6.77
CA HIS A 204 13.09 20.61 -7.55
C HIS A 204 12.91 20.77 -9.06
N GLN A 205 11.84 21.40 -9.53
CA GLN A 205 11.47 21.44 -10.96
C GLN A 205 12.57 22.01 -11.86
N ASN A 206 13.29 23.04 -11.39
CA ASN A 206 14.40 23.65 -12.12
C ASN A 206 15.68 22.80 -12.17
N ARG A 207 15.70 21.66 -11.49
CA ARG A 207 16.87 20.75 -11.44
C ARG A 207 16.72 19.55 -12.37
N PHE A 208 15.54 19.38 -12.97
CA PHE A 208 15.32 18.31 -13.93
C PHE A 208 15.94 18.68 -15.29
N ARG A 209 16.33 17.65 -16.01
CA ARG A 209 16.78 17.84 -17.40
C ARG A 209 15.66 18.43 -18.23
N SER A 210 16.01 19.23 -19.22
CA SER A 210 15.06 19.75 -20.24
C SER A 210 14.36 18.64 -21.03
N THR A 211 14.88 17.42 -20.95
CA THR A 211 14.37 16.21 -21.62
C THR A 211 13.23 15.53 -20.86
N ILE A 212 12.96 15.94 -19.61
CA ILE A 212 11.88 15.38 -18.79
C ILE A 212 10.81 16.45 -18.60
N ARG A 213 9.64 16.25 -19.20
CA ARG A 213 8.48 17.10 -19.00
C ARG A 213 7.65 16.56 -17.84
N LEU A 214 7.46 17.36 -16.78
CA LEU A 214 6.69 17.01 -15.60
C LEU A 214 5.31 17.64 -15.64
N ASP A 215 4.27 16.78 -15.48
CA ASP A 215 2.91 17.18 -15.18
C ASP A 215 2.56 16.66 -13.79
N ILE A 216 2.24 17.56 -12.86
CA ILE A 216 1.95 17.20 -11.47
C ILE A 216 0.50 17.47 -11.13
N ALA A 217 -0.14 16.57 -10.39
CA ALA A 217 -1.50 16.75 -9.90
C ALA A 217 -1.71 16.03 -8.55
N GLU A 218 -2.73 16.47 -7.82
CA GLU A 218 -3.10 15.80 -6.58
C GLU A 218 -3.64 14.40 -6.86
N TRP A 219 -3.20 13.44 -6.05
CA TRP A 219 -3.64 12.06 -6.19
C TRP A 219 -5.12 11.92 -5.81
N SER A 220 -5.86 11.29 -6.69
CA SER A 220 -7.18 10.73 -6.44
C SER A 220 -7.33 9.46 -7.28
N LEU A 221 -8.26 8.58 -6.92
CA LEU A 221 -8.54 7.40 -7.74
C LEU A 221 -8.88 7.80 -9.18
N GLN A 222 -9.72 8.83 -9.35
CA GLN A 222 -10.14 9.30 -10.67
C GLN A 222 -8.98 9.88 -11.48
N ASN A 223 -8.12 10.71 -10.84
CA ASN A 223 -6.94 11.25 -11.51
C ASN A 223 -5.97 10.14 -11.94
N MET A 224 -5.82 9.09 -11.11
CA MET A 224 -4.98 7.95 -11.43
C MET A 224 -5.52 7.16 -12.62
N ILE A 225 -6.83 6.90 -12.67
CA ILE A 225 -7.48 6.27 -13.82
C ILE A 225 -7.33 7.13 -15.07
N ASN A 226 -7.62 8.43 -15.00
CA ASN A 226 -7.50 9.32 -16.14
C ASN A 226 -6.08 9.40 -16.68
N ALA A 227 -5.08 9.50 -15.78
CA ALA A 227 -3.67 9.53 -16.15
C ALA A 227 -3.23 8.20 -16.80
N SER A 228 -3.74 7.05 -16.34
CA SER A 228 -3.38 5.76 -16.93
C SER A 228 -3.83 5.62 -18.38
N LEU A 229 -4.96 6.24 -18.77
CA LEU A 229 -5.48 6.18 -20.14
C LEU A 229 -4.59 6.87 -21.18
N VAL A 230 -3.70 7.77 -20.76
CA VAL A 230 -2.78 8.50 -21.62
C VAL A 230 -1.32 8.13 -21.38
N SER A 231 -1.06 7.16 -20.52
CA SER A 231 0.30 6.73 -20.17
C SER A 231 0.68 5.43 -20.88
N HIS A 232 1.92 5.36 -21.35
CA HIS A 232 2.51 4.18 -21.99
C HIS A 232 3.03 3.17 -20.96
N GLY A 233 3.26 3.59 -19.71
CA GLY A 233 3.75 2.73 -18.64
C GLY A 233 3.74 3.44 -17.28
N CYS A 234 4.09 2.68 -16.25
CA CYS A 234 4.21 3.16 -14.88
C CYS A 234 5.65 3.03 -14.40
N LEU A 235 6.18 4.09 -13.77
CA LEU A 235 7.53 4.14 -13.21
C LEU A 235 7.46 4.06 -11.69
N ILE A 236 8.13 3.07 -11.06
CA ILE A 236 8.08 2.85 -9.61
C ILE A 236 9.50 2.70 -9.04
N PRO A 237 10.31 3.76 -9.03
CA PRO A 237 11.61 3.72 -8.36
C PRO A 237 11.44 3.65 -6.83
N SER A 238 12.38 3.00 -6.17
CA SER A 238 12.44 2.82 -4.73
C SER A 238 13.89 2.79 -4.25
N ASP A 239 14.10 2.67 -2.93
CA ASP A 239 15.41 2.39 -2.35
C ASP A 239 15.39 0.98 -1.73
N LEU A 240 16.23 0.10 -2.28
CA LEU A 240 16.36 -1.28 -1.80
C LEU A 240 17.05 -1.37 -0.43
N ASN A 241 17.78 -0.33 -0.04
CA ASN A 241 18.48 -0.25 1.25
C ASN A 241 17.63 0.39 2.36
N ASP A 242 16.51 1.03 2.03
CA ASP A 242 15.61 1.59 3.04
C ASP A 242 14.75 0.47 3.65
N LEU A 243 15.09 0.03 4.87
CA LEU A 243 14.38 -1.02 5.59
C LEU A 243 12.87 -0.75 5.76
N ARG A 244 12.48 0.53 5.83
CA ARG A 244 11.06 0.91 5.89
C ARG A 244 10.34 0.59 4.58
N LYS A 245 11.07 0.57 3.44
CA LYS A 245 10.55 0.26 2.11
C LYS A 245 10.69 -1.21 1.74
N ALA A 246 11.66 -1.88 2.31
CA ALA A 246 11.84 -3.33 2.09
C ALA A 246 10.55 -4.11 2.40
N GLY A 247 9.78 -3.66 3.42
CA GLY A 247 8.49 -4.24 3.78
C GLY A 247 7.27 -3.66 3.05
N ALA A 248 7.43 -2.67 2.18
CA ALA A 248 6.28 -2.07 1.48
C ALA A 248 5.47 -3.14 0.72
N SER A 249 4.15 -3.02 0.76
CA SER A 249 3.28 -3.95 0.01
C SER A 249 3.48 -3.80 -1.51
N SER A 250 3.14 -4.84 -2.25
CA SER A 250 3.19 -4.81 -3.72
C SER A 250 2.06 -3.98 -4.37
N ASN A 251 1.26 -3.28 -3.57
CA ASN A 251 0.03 -2.61 -4.02
C ASN A 251 0.24 -1.69 -5.24
N ARG A 252 1.29 -0.85 -5.25
CA ARG A 252 1.54 0.04 -6.41
C ARG A 252 1.81 -0.73 -7.70
N LEU A 253 2.60 -1.80 -7.61
CA LEU A 253 2.89 -2.67 -8.76
C LEU A 253 1.61 -3.34 -9.27
N ILE A 254 0.83 -3.95 -8.38
CA ILE A 254 -0.40 -4.64 -8.72
C ILE A 254 -1.47 -3.67 -9.24
N THR A 255 -1.55 -2.46 -8.66
CA THR A 255 -2.45 -1.41 -9.15
C THR A 255 -2.06 -0.97 -10.57
N ALA A 256 -0.76 -0.83 -10.87
CA ALA A 256 -0.30 -0.51 -12.22
C ALA A 256 -0.66 -1.62 -13.23
N PHE A 257 -0.51 -2.89 -12.86
CA PHE A 257 -0.99 -4.01 -13.68
C PHE A 257 -2.51 -3.95 -13.90
N ALA A 258 -3.28 -3.67 -12.83
CA ALA A 258 -4.74 -3.54 -12.94
C ALA A 258 -5.17 -2.37 -13.84
N LEU A 259 -4.40 -1.27 -13.87
CA LEU A 259 -4.58 -0.14 -14.80
C LEU A 259 -4.19 -0.48 -16.26
N GLY A 260 -3.66 -1.66 -16.53
CA GLY A 260 -3.19 -2.05 -17.86
C GLY A 260 -1.85 -1.46 -18.25
N LEU A 261 -1.06 -0.96 -17.29
CA LEU A 261 0.20 -0.29 -17.57
C LEU A 261 1.39 -1.25 -17.46
N PRO A 262 2.24 -1.36 -18.50
CA PRO A 262 3.60 -1.86 -18.37
C PRO A 262 4.34 -1.14 -17.25
N VAL A 263 5.15 -1.87 -16.47
CA VAL A 263 5.81 -1.30 -15.29
C VAL A 263 7.32 -1.38 -15.42
N SER A 264 7.99 -0.27 -15.08
CA SER A 264 9.42 -0.18 -14.84
C SER A 264 9.64 0.15 -13.35
N ALA A 265 10.24 -0.76 -12.58
CA ALA A 265 10.33 -0.67 -11.13
C ALA A 265 11.62 -1.23 -10.55
N ASP A 266 12.00 -0.77 -9.35
CA ASP A 266 12.95 -1.47 -8.50
C ASP A 266 12.36 -2.79 -7.98
N VAL A 267 13.16 -3.86 -7.94
CA VAL A 267 12.75 -5.17 -7.45
C VAL A 267 12.80 -5.19 -5.92
N LEU A 268 11.80 -4.59 -5.28
CA LEU A 268 11.57 -4.76 -3.84
C LEU A 268 11.33 -6.23 -3.51
N GLU A 269 11.61 -6.65 -2.28
CA GLU A 269 11.35 -8.03 -1.85
C GLU A 269 9.88 -8.44 -2.05
N SER A 270 8.95 -7.53 -1.79
CA SER A 270 7.52 -7.74 -2.06
C SER A 270 7.15 -7.79 -3.55
N TYR A 271 8.01 -7.29 -4.45
CA TYR A 271 7.81 -7.32 -5.90
C TYR A 271 8.49 -8.53 -6.54
N SER A 272 9.48 -9.13 -5.87
CA SER A 272 10.29 -10.23 -6.43
C SER A 272 9.47 -11.41 -6.94
N PRO A 273 8.34 -11.83 -6.32
CA PRO A 273 7.49 -12.89 -6.87
C PRO A 273 6.86 -12.57 -8.23
N PHE A 274 6.87 -11.29 -8.61
CA PHE A 274 6.27 -10.77 -9.85
C PHE A 274 7.30 -10.26 -10.84
N SER A 275 8.60 -10.51 -10.61
CA SER A 275 9.72 -9.97 -11.42
C SER A 275 9.65 -10.32 -12.90
N ASP A 276 9.00 -11.42 -13.25
CA ASP A 276 8.80 -11.81 -14.66
C ASP A 276 7.86 -10.89 -15.43
N TYR A 277 7.03 -10.09 -14.73
CA TYR A 277 5.98 -9.28 -15.33
C TYR A 277 6.34 -7.82 -15.54
N PHE A 278 7.47 -7.35 -15.02
CA PHE A 278 7.87 -5.94 -15.15
C PHE A 278 9.36 -5.79 -15.52
N HIS A 279 9.74 -4.57 -15.85
CA HIS A 279 11.12 -4.18 -16.14
C HIS A 279 11.85 -3.80 -14.86
N ASP A 280 13.04 -4.37 -14.65
CA ASP A 280 13.93 -4.04 -13.54
C ASP A 280 14.80 -2.83 -13.92
N ILE A 281 14.49 -1.68 -13.32
CA ILE A 281 15.17 -0.41 -13.63
C ILE A 281 16.64 -0.36 -13.21
N ARG A 282 17.13 -1.35 -12.44
CA ARG A 282 18.55 -1.44 -12.05
C ARG A 282 19.37 -2.27 -13.03
N LYS A 283 18.74 -3.19 -13.74
CA LYS A 283 19.45 -4.06 -14.69
C LYS A 283 19.65 -3.41 -16.03
N THR A 284 18.68 -2.66 -16.51
CA THR A 284 18.73 -2.04 -17.83
C THR A 284 18.13 -0.63 -17.79
N PRO A 285 18.59 0.29 -18.64
CA PRO A 285 18.08 1.65 -18.68
C PRO A 285 16.64 1.72 -19.21
N LEU A 286 16.00 2.88 -19.06
CA LEU A 286 14.60 3.11 -19.42
C LEU A 286 14.36 2.98 -20.94
N SER A 287 15.37 3.27 -21.76
CA SER A 287 15.31 3.05 -23.22
C SER A 287 14.94 1.61 -23.58
N VAL A 288 15.53 0.63 -22.91
CA VAL A 288 15.24 -0.80 -23.13
C VAL A 288 13.79 -1.14 -22.80
N PHE A 289 13.24 -0.57 -21.73
CA PHE A 289 11.82 -0.73 -21.41
C PHE A 289 10.91 -0.19 -22.50
N ILE A 290 11.26 0.97 -23.06
CA ILE A 290 10.48 1.63 -24.13
C ILE A 290 10.59 0.82 -25.43
N GLU A 291 11.78 0.40 -25.82
CA GLU A 291 12.01 -0.43 -27.02
C GLU A 291 11.26 -1.76 -26.95
N GLN A 292 11.17 -2.35 -25.76
CA GLN A 292 10.48 -3.61 -25.50
C GLN A 292 9.03 -3.43 -25.04
N HIS A 293 8.42 -2.28 -25.25
CA HIS A 293 7.09 -1.94 -24.74
C HIS A 293 6.03 -3.02 -25.06
N VAL A 294 5.97 -3.51 -26.30
CA VAL A 294 5.02 -4.56 -26.72
C VAL A 294 5.18 -5.84 -25.91
N LEU A 295 6.43 -6.21 -25.53
CA LEU A 295 6.69 -7.35 -24.66
C LEU A 295 6.09 -7.13 -23.27
N TYR A 296 6.30 -5.94 -22.70
CA TYR A 296 5.77 -5.63 -21.36
C TYR A 296 4.25 -5.48 -21.34
N VAL A 297 3.63 -5.02 -22.42
CA VAL A 297 2.16 -5.07 -22.58
C VAL A 297 1.65 -6.51 -22.46
N LYS A 298 2.25 -7.47 -23.19
CA LYS A 298 1.91 -8.88 -23.08
C LYS A 298 2.11 -9.45 -21.68
N LYS A 299 3.18 -9.05 -20.99
CA LYS A 299 3.44 -9.43 -19.60
C LYS A 299 2.34 -8.92 -18.65
N VAL A 300 1.84 -7.71 -18.84
CA VAL A 300 0.72 -7.16 -18.06
C VAL A 300 -0.57 -7.93 -18.35
N GLU A 301 -0.86 -8.30 -19.60
CA GLU A 301 -2.02 -9.16 -19.94
C GLU A 301 -1.99 -10.49 -19.18
N ILE A 302 -0.80 -11.10 -19.05
CA ILE A 302 -0.64 -12.33 -18.29
C ILE A 302 -0.82 -12.05 -16.80
N ALA A 303 -0.21 -10.99 -16.27
CA ALA A 303 -0.33 -10.61 -14.86
C ALA A 303 -1.79 -10.30 -14.48
N GLN A 304 -2.57 -9.66 -15.35
CA GLN A 304 -3.99 -9.41 -15.14
C GLN A 304 -4.82 -10.70 -15.03
N LYS A 305 -4.40 -11.75 -15.71
CA LYS A 305 -5.10 -13.06 -15.66
C LYS A 305 -4.64 -13.93 -14.49
N THR A 306 -3.38 -13.85 -14.09
CA THR A 306 -2.77 -14.79 -13.14
C THR A 306 -2.49 -14.18 -11.77
N VAL A 307 -2.15 -12.90 -11.69
CA VAL A 307 -1.71 -12.22 -10.47
C VAL A 307 -2.81 -11.33 -9.90
N VAL A 308 -3.33 -10.39 -10.69
CA VAL A 308 -4.28 -9.36 -10.23
C VAL A 308 -5.53 -9.94 -9.54
N PRO A 309 -6.12 -11.09 -9.95
CA PRO A 309 -7.28 -11.68 -9.28
C PRO A 309 -7.03 -12.03 -7.80
N MET A 310 -5.79 -12.37 -7.43
CA MET A 310 -5.41 -12.68 -6.05
C MET A 310 -5.43 -11.45 -5.12
N PHE A 311 -5.48 -10.25 -5.71
CA PHE A 311 -5.56 -8.97 -5.01
C PHE A 311 -6.96 -8.33 -5.14
N SER A 312 -7.95 -9.06 -5.67
CA SER A 312 -9.32 -8.57 -5.72
C SER A 312 -9.91 -8.41 -4.32
N GLN A 313 -10.77 -7.40 -4.14
CA GLN A 313 -11.42 -7.15 -2.85
C GLN A 313 -12.15 -8.39 -2.33
N LYS A 314 -12.86 -9.11 -3.21
CA LYS A 314 -13.59 -10.33 -2.84
C LYS A 314 -12.64 -11.43 -2.35
N PHE A 315 -11.52 -11.66 -3.04
CA PHE A 315 -10.56 -12.70 -2.65
C PHE A 315 -9.91 -12.38 -1.30
N LEU A 316 -9.50 -11.14 -1.08
CA LEU A 316 -8.87 -10.75 0.19
C LEU A 316 -9.88 -10.67 1.34
N ALA A 317 -11.13 -10.30 1.08
CA ALA A 317 -12.19 -10.39 2.10
C ALA A 317 -12.39 -11.84 2.58
N GLN A 318 -12.30 -12.84 1.69
CA GLN A 318 -12.36 -14.27 2.09
C GLN A 318 -11.12 -14.68 2.88
N LYS A 319 -9.91 -14.17 2.58
CA LYS A 319 -8.74 -14.38 3.45
C LYS A 319 -8.98 -13.82 4.86
N TRP A 320 -9.53 -12.62 4.98
CA TRP A 320 -9.91 -12.04 6.27
C TRP A 320 -10.93 -12.88 7.01
N ARG A 321 -11.96 -13.39 6.31
CA ARG A 321 -12.94 -14.31 6.92
C ARG A 321 -12.26 -15.54 7.51
N SER A 322 -11.44 -16.22 6.71
CA SER A 322 -10.73 -17.42 7.16
C SER A 322 -9.86 -17.11 8.39
N PHE A 323 -9.15 -15.98 8.38
CA PHE A 323 -8.34 -15.54 9.50
C PHE A 323 -9.17 -15.29 10.78
N PHE A 324 -10.31 -14.58 10.68
CA PHE A 324 -11.16 -14.31 11.85
C PHE A 324 -11.75 -15.59 12.45
N LEU A 325 -12.10 -16.56 11.63
CA LEU A 325 -12.60 -17.86 12.11
C LEU A 325 -11.54 -18.64 12.91
N THR A 326 -10.25 -18.47 12.59
CA THR A 326 -9.17 -19.09 13.37
C THR A 326 -8.80 -18.29 14.63
N ALA A 327 -9.26 -17.04 14.74
CA ALA A 327 -8.95 -16.19 15.90
C ALA A 327 -9.81 -16.48 17.12
N ILE A 328 -10.97 -17.10 16.96
CA ILE A 328 -11.85 -17.52 18.05
C ILE A 328 -11.63 -19.02 18.30
N PRO A 329 -11.23 -19.44 19.50
CA PRO A 329 -11.22 -20.85 19.84
C PRO A 329 -12.67 -21.40 19.81
N ASN A 330 -12.84 -22.58 19.24
CA ASN A 330 -14.10 -23.35 19.33
C ASN A 330 -14.49 -23.63 20.76
#